data_1a088478f58f202ad2884dea08a489d7
#
_entry.id   1a088478f58f202ad2884dea08a489d7
#
_cell.length_a   1.000
_cell.length_b   1.000
_cell.length_c   1.000
_cell.angle_alpha   90.00
_cell.angle_beta   90.00
_cell.angle_gamma   90.00
#
_symmetry.space_group_name_H-M   'P 1'
#
loop_
_entity.id
_entity.type
_entity.pdbx_description
1 polymer ?
#
loop_
_entity_poly.entity_id
_entity_poly.type
_entity_poly.pdbx_seq_one_letter_code
_entity_poly.pdbx_strand_id
1 'polypeptide(L)'
;MRISTNTVYELGVNSMLRQQEGMLKTQQQVSTGRRILTPADDPVAAARALDVTQADALNTQYARNRDNAKNSLGLAESVLQGVTTLIQDVRTVTVEVGNQTFTDSDRAGLATELRGRLNELISLANSTDGAGDYLFSGYQGRTRPFTQIASGAQYSGDQGQRLIQVGSSRQIAVSSSGTDAFERIKNGNGVFVTAAAAANSGSGIIGAGTVVTPASLTGHNYQITFAVGGATYSVVDTTTGATLSTLNPYTSGNSISFDGLQFDIQGTPAGGDQFTVTPSTNQSLFKTLSDLIAVVAAPVNGQAGSAKLSNGLNTALLNLDRGLDNILVVRAAIGTRLQEVDTLQSAGEDLTVQYQQTLAQLQDVDYAKALSTLSQQQMYLEAAQKSFTKVTSLSLFNYV
;
A
#
# COMPACT_ATOMS: atom_id res chain seq x y z
N MET A 1 4.70 -87.64 -3.29
CA MET A 1 5.48 -86.79 -2.38
C MET A 1 4.87 -86.95 -0.98
N ARG A 2 5.57 -87.41 0.02
CA ARG A 2 5.10 -87.40 1.43
C ARG A 2 5.36 -86.01 1.96
N ILE A 3 4.34 -85.21 2.12
CA ILE A 3 4.45 -83.93 2.82
C ILE A 3 4.57 -84.23 4.30
N SER A 4 5.65 -83.74 4.93
CA SER A 4 5.85 -83.90 6.37
C SER A 4 4.75 -83.19 7.15
N THR A 5 4.28 -83.83 8.23
CA THR A 5 3.26 -83.22 9.13
C THR A 5 3.73 -81.85 9.65
N ASN A 6 5.04 -81.71 9.85
CA ASN A 6 5.63 -80.42 10.26
C ASN A 6 5.49 -79.35 9.18
N THR A 7 5.64 -79.66 7.91
CA THR A 7 5.49 -78.75 6.80
C THR A 7 4.03 -78.25 6.65
N VAL A 8 3.03 -79.14 6.89
CA VAL A 8 1.61 -78.74 6.91
C VAL A 8 1.29 -77.79 8.06
N TYR A 9 1.88 -78.05 9.24
CA TYR A 9 1.76 -77.20 10.42
C TYR A 9 2.36 -75.79 10.14
N GLU A 10 3.59 -75.74 9.65
CA GLU A 10 4.28 -74.48 9.35
C GLU A 10 3.53 -73.66 8.27
N LEU A 11 3.03 -74.29 7.22
CA LEU A 11 2.22 -73.63 6.19
C LEU A 11 0.92 -73.07 6.73
N GLY A 12 0.25 -73.81 7.64
CA GLY A 12 -0.96 -73.34 8.31
C GLY A 12 -0.73 -72.12 9.19
N VAL A 13 0.30 -72.18 10.05
CA VAL A 13 0.69 -71.08 10.92
C VAL A 13 1.09 -69.85 10.10
N ASN A 14 1.93 -70.00 9.07
CA ASN A 14 2.35 -68.90 8.21
C ASN A 14 1.17 -68.28 7.43
N SER A 15 0.16 -69.08 7.06
CA SER A 15 -1.07 -68.58 6.42
C SER A 15 -1.89 -67.75 7.39
N MET A 16 -2.07 -68.20 8.64
CA MET A 16 -2.79 -67.46 9.67
C MET A 16 -2.08 -66.15 10.05
N LEU A 17 -0.75 -66.17 10.18
CA LEU A 17 0.04 -64.95 10.46
C LEU A 17 -0.12 -63.90 9.35
N ARG A 18 -0.09 -64.31 8.08
CA ARG A 18 -0.32 -63.39 6.95
C ARG A 18 -1.73 -62.80 6.96
N GLN A 19 -2.74 -63.62 7.30
CA GLN A 19 -4.10 -63.13 7.42
C GLN A 19 -4.31 -62.14 8.58
N GLN A 20 -3.66 -62.43 9.72
CA GLN A 20 -3.66 -61.54 10.88
C GLN A 20 -2.97 -60.22 10.56
N GLU A 21 -1.81 -60.23 9.86
CA GLU A 21 -1.10 -59.03 9.41
C GLU A 21 -1.99 -58.20 8.46
N GLY A 22 -2.64 -58.82 7.47
CA GLY A 22 -3.57 -58.13 6.58
C GLY A 22 -4.75 -57.47 7.32
N MET A 23 -5.33 -58.20 8.31
CA MET A 23 -6.39 -57.69 9.15
C MET A 23 -5.94 -56.47 9.99
N LEU A 24 -4.78 -56.55 10.62
CA LEU A 24 -4.21 -55.44 11.41
C LEU A 24 -3.95 -54.22 10.53
N LYS A 25 -3.42 -54.43 9.31
CA LYS A 25 -3.21 -53.34 8.34
C LYS A 25 -4.53 -52.66 7.95
N THR A 26 -5.57 -53.45 7.62
CA THR A 26 -6.88 -52.90 7.27
C THR A 26 -7.52 -52.17 8.47
N GLN A 27 -7.37 -52.72 9.69
CA GLN A 27 -7.82 -52.04 10.92
C GLN A 27 -7.09 -50.71 11.14
N GLN A 28 -5.80 -50.64 10.87
CA GLN A 28 -5.02 -49.43 10.97
C GLN A 28 -5.42 -48.40 9.89
N GLN A 29 -5.70 -48.83 8.66
CA GLN A 29 -6.26 -47.97 7.60
C GLN A 29 -7.60 -47.38 8.01
N VAL A 30 -8.53 -48.17 8.56
CA VAL A 30 -9.82 -47.71 9.05
C VAL A 30 -9.65 -46.73 10.21
N SER A 31 -8.74 -47.03 11.15
CA SER A 31 -8.47 -46.20 12.31
C SER A 31 -7.86 -44.83 11.97
N THR A 32 -6.96 -44.80 11.00
CA THR A 32 -6.27 -43.57 10.57
C THR A 32 -7.00 -42.80 9.48
N GLY A 33 -8.00 -43.41 8.82
CA GLY A 33 -8.68 -42.85 7.65
C GLY A 33 -7.82 -42.86 6.39
N ARG A 34 -6.62 -43.46 6.43
CA ARG A 34 -5.65 -43.43 5.32
C ARG A 34 -5.49 -44.81 4.67
N ARG A 35 -5.57 -44.84 3.35
CA ARG A 35 -5.28 -46.03 2.55
C ARG A 35 -3.78 -46.34 2.53
N ILE A 36 -2.94 -45.31 2.43
CA ILE A 36 -1.49 -45.38 2.39
C ILE A 36 -0.95 -45.06 3.79
N LEU A 37 -0.47 -46.09 4.49
CA LEU A 37 0.13 -45.94 5.82
C LEU A 37 1.63 -45.69 5.74
N THR A 38 2.29 -46.36 4.77
CA THR A 38 3.70 -46.25 4.52
C THR A 38 3.97 -46.05 3.03
N PRO A 39 5.10 -45.43 2.63
CA PRO A 39 5.48 -45.31 1.22
C PRO A 39 5.59 -46.63 0.47
N ALA A 40 5.79 -47.76 1.20
CA ALA A 40 5.86 -49.11 0.62
C ALA A 40 4.48 -49.61 0.14
N ASP A 41 3.37 -49.06 0.64
CA ASP A 41 2.02 -49.48 0.25
C ASP A 41 1.65 -49.05 -1.18
N ASP A 42 2.05 -47.83 -1.57
CA ASP A 42 1.86 -47.26 -2.90
C ASP A 42 2.91 -46.16 -3.13
N PRO A 43 4.11 -46.50 -3.64
CA PRO A 43 5.20 -45.53 -3.77
C PRO A 43 4.87 -44.35 -4.71
N VAL A 44 4.04 -44.59 -5.75
CA VAL A 44 3.68 -43.57 -6.73
C VAL A 44 2.69 -42.59 -6.14
N ALA A 45 1.66 -43.09 -5.47
CA ALA A 45 0.68 -42.22 -4.81
C ALA A 45 1.29 -41.46 -3.60
N ALA A 46 2.20 -42.11 -2.86
CA ALA A 46 2.92 -41.49 -1.76
C ALA A 46 3.81 -40.32 -2.24
N ALA A 47 4.56 -40.52 -3.34
CA ALA A 47 5.37 -39.45 -3.93
C ALA A 47 4.49 -38.26 -4.39
N ARG A 48 3.40 -38.54 -5.13
CA ARG A 48 2.46 -37.49 -5.57
C ARG A 48 1.80 -36.76 -4.40
N ALA A 49 1.43 -37.49 -3.35
CA ALA A 49 0.84 -36.89 -2.16
C ALA A 49 1.83 -35.97 -1.42
N LEU A 50 3.13 -36.31 -1.42
CA LEU A 50 4.19 -35.45 -0.87
C LEU A 50 4.32 -34.15 -1.68
N ASP A 51 4.32 -34.24 -3.03
CA ASP A 51 4.40 -33.06 -3.91
C ASP A 51 3.21 -32.12 -3.66
N VAL A 52 1.97 -32.67 -3.58
CA VAL A 52 0.77 -31.88 -3.32
C VAL A 52 0.80 -31.28 -1.92
N THR A 53 1.27 -32.01 -0.91
CA THR A 53 1.41 -31.50 0.47
C THR A 53 2.41 -30.34 0.53
N GLN A 54 3.51 -30.42 -0.22
CA GLN A 54 4.48 -29.34 -0.30
C GLN A 54 3.89 -28.11 -1.02
N ALA A 55 3.12 -28.31 -2.09
CA ALA A 55 2.43 -27.23 -2.79
C ALA A 55 1.38 -26.53 -1.88
N ASP A 56 0.63 -27.30 -1.10
CA ASP A 56 -0.35 -26.77 -0.14
C ASP A 56 0.33 -25.99 0.99
N ALA A 57 1.46 -26.48 1.51
CA ALA A 57 2.24 -25.78 2.52
C ALA A 57 2.77 -24.43 2.00
N LEU A 58 3.24 -24.37 0.75
CA LEU A 58 3.66 -23.12 0.11
C LEU A 58 2.46 -22.17 -0.09
N ASN A 59 1.33 -22.68 -0.54
CA ASN A 59 0.11 -21.87 -0.69
C ASN A 59 -0.36 -21.30 0.66
N THR A 60 -0.29 -22.08 1.72
CA THR A 60 -0.56 -21.64 3.11
C THR A 60 0.42 -20.54 3.55
N GLN A 61 1.70 -20.63 3.18
CA GLN A 61 2.67 -19.57 3.44
C GLN A 61 2.30 -18.28 2.69
N TYR A 62 1.92 -18.40 1.40
CA TYR A 62 1.47 -17.24 0.63
C TYR A 62 0.18 -16.63 1.19
N ALA A 63 -0.74 -17.43 1.73
CA ALA A 63 -1.94 -16.93 2.39
C ALA A 63 -1.59 -16.03 3.59
N ARG A 64 -0.69 -16.48 4.47
CA ARG A 64 -0.20 -15.65 5.60
C ARG A 64 0.49 -14.38 5.12
N ASN A 65 1.25 -14.45 4.04
CA ASN A 65 1.91 -13.28 3.44
C ASN A 65 0.89 -12.30 2.87
N ARG A 66 -0.20 -12.79 2.24
CA ARG A 66 -1.32 -11.96 1.76
C ARG A 66 -2.04 -11.27 2.92
N ASP A 67 -2.30 -11.98 4.03
CA ASP A 67 -2.90 -11.40 5.23
C ASP A 67 -2.01 -10.28 5.81
N ASN A 68 -0.70 -10.50 5.89
CA ASN A 68 0.25 -9.48 6.33
C ASN A 68 0.27 -8.27 5.38
N ALA A 69 0.25 -8.51 4.07
CA ALA A 69 0.18 -7.45 3.06
C ALA A 69 -1.11 -6.64 3.19
N LYS A 70 -2.25 -7.31 3.34
CA LYS A 70 -3.57 -6.68 3.53
C LYS A 70 -3.61 -5.81 4.78
N ASN A 71 -3.08 -6.29 5.89
CA ASN A 71 -3.02 -5.54 7.14
C ASN A 71 -2.15 -4.29 7.01
N SER A 72 -0.93 -4.40 6.47
CA SER A 72 -0.02 -3.26 6.30
C SER A 72 -0.59 -2.20 5.34
N LEU A 73 -1.14 -2.65 4.19
CA LEU A 73 -1.75 -1.76 3.20
C LEU A 73 -3.03 -1.11 3.74
N GLY A 74 -3.86 -1.85 4.49
CA GLY A 74 -5.07 -1.33 5.12
C GLY A 74 -4.78 -0.26 6.17
N LEU A 75 -3.72 -0.44 6.97
CA LEU A 75 -3.25 0.59 7.91
C LEU A 75 -2.76 1.84 7.16
N ALA A 76 -1.95 1.67 6.11
CA ALA A 76 -1.47 2.78 5.30
C ALA A 76 -2.63 3.56 4.64
N GLU A 77 -3.65 2.87 4.11
CA GLU A 77 -4.86 3.48 3.55
C GLU A 77 -5.63 4.28 4.61
N SER A 78 -5.82 3.71 5.80
CA SER A 78 -6.49 4.39 6.91
C SER A 78 -5.77 5.67 7.34
N VAL A 79 -4.43 5.63 7.43
CA VAL A 79 -3.62 6.81 7.75
C VAL A 79 -3.74 7.87 6.66
N LEU A 80 -3.63 7.50 5.38
CA LEU A 80 -3.75 8.44 4.27
C LEU A 80 -5.18 8.99 4.13
N GLN A 81 -6.20 8.24 4.54
CA GLN A 81 -7.56 8.77 4.69
C GLN A 81 -7.61 9.87 5.75
N GLY A 82 -6.97 9.67 6.90
CA GLY A 82 -6.81 10.69 7.94
C GLY A 82 -6.09 11.95 7.42
N VAL A 83 -5.01 11.76 6.64
CA VAL A 83 -4.30 12.88 5.97
C VAL A 83 -5.22 13.61 4.98
N THR A 84 -6.04 12.89 4.22
CA THR A 84 -7.03 13.50 3.31
C THR A 84 -7.99 14.41 4.06
N THR A 85 -8.57 13.93 5.16
CA THR A 85 -9.48 14.71 6.01
C THR A 85 -8.77 15.94 6.59
N LEU A 86 -7.55 15.75 7.10
CA LEU A 86 -6.74 16.85 7.64
C LEU A 86 -6.49 17.95 6.60
N ILE A 87 -6.12 17.59 5.36
CA ILE A 87 -5.90 18.57 4.28
C ILE A 87 -7.21 19.34 3.99
N GLN A 88 -8.36 18.67 3.98
CA GLN A 88 -9.66 19.31 3.77
C GLN A 88 -10.01 20.27 4.91
N ASP A 89 -9.73 19.90 6.16
CA ASP A 89 -9.90 20.78 7.32
C ASP A 89 -9.01 22.01 7.22
N VAL A 90 -7.70 21.81 6.93
CA VAL A 90 -6.75 22.91 6.72
C VAL A 90 -7.21 23.84 5.59
N ARG A 91 -7.72 23.29 4.50
CA ARG A 91 -8.27 24.05 3.39
C ARG A 91 -9.47 24.90 3.83
N THR A 92 -10.35 24.34 4.65
CA THR A 92 -11.52 25.07 5.21
C THR A 92 -11.05 26.24 6.07
N VAL A 93 -10.12 26.01 7.00
CA VAL A 93 -9.52 27.08 7.82
C VAL A 93 -8.83 28.13 6.94
N THR A 94 -8.11 27.70 5.87
CA THR A 94 -7.44 28.63 4.95
C THR A 94 -8.43 29.55 4.24
N VAL A 95 -9.59 29.05 3.82
CA VAL A 95 -10.67 29.87 3.22
C VAL A 95 -11.27 30.79 4.26
N GLU A 96 -11.47 30.36 5.50
CA GLU A 96 -12.01 31.17 6.59
C GLU A 96 -11.07 32.33 6.91
N VAL A 97 -9.75 32.12 6.96
CA VAL A 97 -8.74 33.20 7.17
C VAL A 97 -8.85 34.31 6.12
N GLY A 98 -9.33 34.01 4.90
CA GLY A 98 -9.58 35.00 3.85
C GLY A 98 -10.68 36.02 4.17
N ASN A 99 -11.42 35.81 5.25
CA ASN A 99 -12.44 36.79 5.68
C ASN A 99 -11.77 38.05 6.22
N GLN A 100 -12.00 39.16 5.53
CA GLN A 100 -11.42 40.48 5.84
C GLN A 100 -11.89 41.08 7.18
N THR A 101 -12.87 40.47 7.85
CA THR A 101 -13.37 40.95 9.17
C THR A 101 -12.48 40.48 10.32
N PHE A 102 -11.59 39.50 10.11
CA PHE A 102 -10.71 38.97 11.14
C PHE A 102 -9.62 39.96 11.52
N THR A 103 -9.44 40.13 12.83
CA THR A 103 -8.33 40.89 13.40
C THR A 103 -7.04 40.09 13.39
N ASP A 104 -5.88 40.72 13.62
CA ASP A 104 -4.61 40.00 13.76
C ASP A 104 -4.65 39.00 14.93
N SER A 105 -5.42 39.30 16.00
CA SER A 105 -5.60 38.37 17.13
C SER A 105 -6.37 37.13 16.73
N ASP A 106 -7.45 37.27 15.93
CA ASP A 106 -8.24 36.15 15.45
C ASP A 106 -7.38 35.24 14.55
N ARG A 107 -6.60 35.83 13.63
CA ARG A 107 -5.66 35.11 12.79
C ARG A 107 -4.56 34.39 13.56
N ALA A 108 -4.07 35.00 14.67
CA ALA A 108 -3.10 34.35 15.55
C ALA A 108 -3.71 33.08 16.22
N GLY A 109 -5.01 33.11 16.55
CA GLY A 109 -5.77 31.95 17.00
C GLY A 109 -5.77 30.81 15.95
N LEU A 110 -6.17 31.17 14.70
CA LEU A 110 -6.19 30.23 13.57
C LEU A 110 -4.80 29.72 13.20
N ALA A 111 -3.76 30.56 13.29
CA ALA A 111 -2.37 30.11 13.11
C ALA A 111 -1.95 29.08 14.18
N THR A 112 -2.48 29.20 15.40
CA THR A 112 -2.25 28.21 16.46
C THR A 112 -2.97 26.88 16.17
N GLU A 113 -4.20 26.94 15.68
CA GLU A 113 -4.90 25.75 15.20
C GLU A 113 -4.13 25.06 14.05
N LEU A 114 -3.69 25.81 13.04
CA LEU A 114 -2.89 25.27 11.93
C LEU A 114 -1.58 24.62 12.40
N ARG A 115 -0.94 25.13 13.46
CA ARG A 115 0.21 24.45 14.09
C ARG A 115 -0.19 23.11 14.69
N GLY A 116 -1.36 23.03 15.31
CA GLY A 116 -1.93 21.76 15.78
C GLY A 116 -2.09 20.76 14.62
N ARG A 117 -2.67 21.22 13.49
CA ARG A 117 -2.83 20.38 12.28
C ARG A 117 -1.48 19.94 11.67
N LEU A 118 -0.45 20.80 11.69
CA LEU A 118 0.89 20.41 11.26
C LEU A 118 1.46 19.29 12.14
N ASN A 119 1.31 19.39 13.46
CA ASN A 119 1.76 18.35 14.38
C ASN A 119 0.98 17.04 14.19
N GLU A 120 -0.31 17.12 13.95
CA GLU A 120 -1.16 15.97 13.59
C GLU A 120 -0.70 15.31 12.28
N LEU A 121 -0.40 16.08 11.22
CA LEU A 121 0.14 15.59 9.97
C LEU A 121 1.48 14.85 10.17
N ILE A 122 2.39 15.43 10.97
CA ILE A 122 3.67 14.78 11.31
C ILE A 122 3.43 13.47 12.08
N SER A 123 2.43 13.43 12.96
CA SER A 123 2.08 12.22 13.71
C SER A 123 1.53 11.13 12.78
N LEU A 124 0.62 11.49 11.87
CA LEU A 124 0.09 10.57 10.85
C LEU A 124 1.20 10.04 9.93
N ALA A 125 2.11 10.89 9.48
CA ALA A 125 3.24 10.49 8.64
C ALA A 125 4.25 9.60 9.38
N ASN A 126 4.26 9.61 10.70
CA ASN A 126 5.07 8.74 11.58
C ASN A 126 4.26 7.56 12.14
N SER A 127 3.15 7.19 11.54
CA SER A 127 2.38 6.03 11.99
C SER A 127 3.14 4.73 11.78
N THR A 128 2.95 3.81 12.72
CA THR A 128 3.58 2.48 12.71
C THR A 128 2.56 1.39 12.47
N ASP A 129 3.01 0.23 12.01
CA ASP A 129 2.22 -0.99 11.99
C ASP A 129 2.16 -1.66 13.40
N GLY A 130 1.42 -2.78 13.50
CA GLY A 130 1.29 -3.51 14.78
C GLY A 130 2.60 -4.12 15.29
N ALA A 131 3.65 -4.19 14.46
CA ALA A 131 4.98 -4.68 14.83
C ALA A 131 5.93 -3.54 15.26
N GLY A 132 5.49 -2.29 15.14
CA GLY A 132 6.26 -1.09 15.47
C GLY A 132 7.14 -0.57 14.34
N ASP A 133 6.97 -1.08 13.13
CA ASP A 133 7.65 -0.57 11.93
C ASP A 133 6.86 0.61 11.36
N TYR A 134 7.57 1.68 10.98
CA TYR A 134 6.97 2.85 10.35
C TYR A 134 6.48 2.54 8.94
N LEU A 135 5.26 3.02 8.63
CA LEU A 135 4.60 2.75 7.36
C LEU A 135 5.24 3.47 6.16
N PHE A 136 5.86 4.63 6.39
CA PHE A 136 6.38 5.53 5.36
C PHE A 136 7.89 5.73 5.39
N SER A 137 8.64 4.83 6.03
CA SER A 137 10.11 4.94 6.14
C SER A 137 10.88 4.16 5.06
N GLY A 138 10.20 3.56 4.09
CA GLY A 138 10.83 2.73 3.06
C GLY A 138 11.31 1.38 3.58
N TYR A 139 12.59 1.03 3.35
CA TYR A 139 13.22 -0.17 3.93
C TYR A 139 13.61 0.00 5.40
N GLN A 140 13.78 1.25 5.86
CA GLN A 140 14.21 1.57 7.21
C GLN A 140 13.06 1.57 8.21
N GLY A 141 12.29 0.48 8.29
CA GLY A 141 11.07 0.38 9.08
C GLY A 141 11.17 0.84 10.53
N ARG A 142 12.33 0.77 11.14
CA ARG A 142 12.57 1.20 12.54
C ARG A 142 13.07 2.64 12.69
N THR A 143 13.33 3.34 11.59
CA THR A 143 13.75 4.74 11.59
C THR A 143 12.53 5.64 11.48
N ARG A 144 12.37 6.58 12.42
CA ARG A 144 11.28 7.57 12.38
C ARG A 144 11.41 8.40 11.11
N PRO A 145 10.40 8.37 10.20
CA PRO A 145 10.54 8.98 8.88
C PRO A 145 10.56 10.50 8.91
N PHE A 146 9.77 11.16 9.77
CA PHE A 146 9.65 12.61 9.77
C PHE A 146 9.99 13.22 11.12
N THR A 147 10.91 14.18 11.12
CA THR A 147 11.29 14.96 12.29
C THR A 147 10.92 16.43 12.04
N GLN A 148 10.25 17.06 12.99
CA GLN A 148 9.84 18.46 12.89
C GLN A 148 11.05 19.39 12.83
N ILE A 149 11.03 20.33 11.88
CA ILE A 149 12.00 21.42 11.74
C ILE A 149 11.26 22.76 11.55
N ALA A 150 11.96 23.87 11.57
CA ALA A 150 11.34 25.21 11.45
C ALA A 150 10.56 25.41 10.13
N SER A 151 10.99 24.77 9.04
CA SER A 151 10.33 24.83 7.72
C SER A 151 9.32 23.71 7.46
N GLY A 152 8.86 22.98 8.49
CA GLY A 152 7.92 21.89 8.40
C GLY A 152 8.47 20.58 8.97
N ALA A 153 8.83 19.60 8.15
CA ALA A 153 9.44 18.35 8.58
C ALA A 153 10.56 17.91 7.63
N GLN A 154 11.54 17.21 8.19
CA GLN A 154 12.65 16.58 7.46
C GLN A 154 12.41 15.08 7.38
N TYR A 155 12.56 14.51 6.20
CA TYR A 155 12.51 13.07 5.96
C TYR A 155 13.86 12.40 6.24
N SER A 156 13.83 11.30 6.99
CA SER A 156 15.02 10.51 7.38
C SER A 156 14.90 9.03 6.97
N GLY A 157 13.83 8.66 6.25
CA GLY A 157 13.68 7.32 5.67
C GLY A 157 14.40 7.18 4.33
N ASP A 158 14.14 6.09 3.64
CA ASP A 158 14.61 5.85 2.27
C ASP A 158 13.45 5.76 1.26
N GLN A 159 13.78 5.61 -0.02
CA GLN A 159 12.81 5.57 -1.11
C GLN A 159 12.41 4.12 -1.50
N GLY A 160 12.81 3.12 -0.70
CA GLY A 160 12.52 1.73 -0.96
C GLY A 160 11.07 1.34 -0.71
N GLN A 161 10.70 0.19 -1.23
CA GLN A 161 9.39 -0.43 -0.97
C GLN A 161 9.62 -1.86 -0.52
N ARG A 162 9.14 -2.23 0.66
CA ARG A 162 9.22 -3.60 1.15
C ARG A 162 8.28 -4.47 0.33
N LEU A 163 8.84 -5.53 -0.28
CA LEU A 163 8.08 -6.48 -1.08
C LEU A 163 7.81 -7.75 -0.27
N ILE A 164 6.58 -8.25 -0.34
CA ILE A 164 6.19 -9.55 0.24
C ILE A 164 5.77 -10.47 -0.91
N GLN A 165 6.26 -11.72 -0.88
CA GLN A 165 5.86 -12.73 -1.85
C GLN A 165 4.48 -13.28 -1.50
N VAL A 166 3.50 -13.07 -2.38
CA VAL A 166 2.08 -13.41 -2.21
C VAL A 166 1.62 -14.54 -3.11
N GLY A 167 2.50 -15.03 -3.97
CA GLY A 167 2.29 -16.13 -4.89
C GLY A 167 3.61 -16.66 -5.43
N SER A 168 3.60 -17.75 -6.22
CA SER A 168 4.83 -18.41 -6.73
C SER A 168 5.73 -17.47 -7.53
N SER A 169 5.17 -16.54 -8.29
CA SER A 169 5.88 -15.56 -9.13
C SER A 169 5.48 -14.11 -8.83
N ARG A 170 4.70 -13.85 -7.77
CA ARG A 170 4.15 -12.52 -7.49
C ARG A 170 4.62 -11.97 -6.15
N GLN A 171 5.14 -10.74 -6.19
CA GLN A 171 5.48 -9.93 -5.03
C GLN A 171 4.67 -8.63 -5.05
N ILE A 172 4.25 -8.16 -3.88
CA ILE A 172 3.49 -6.91 -3.71
C ILE A 172 4.25 -6.01 -2.73
N ALA A 173 4.32 -4.72 -3.06
CA ALA A 173 4.87 -3.70 -2.17
C ALA A 173 3.87 -3.40 -1.05
N VAL A 174 4.31 -3.57 0.19
CA VAL A 174 3.50 -3.37 1.42
C VAL A 174 3.84 -2.09 2.16
N SER A 175 4.84 -1.34 1.71
CA SER A 175 5.17 -0.01 2.21
C SER A 175 5.20 1.00 1.06
N SER A 176 5.08 2.28 1.40
CA SER A 176 5.28 3.40 0.49
C SER A 176 6.34 4.32 1.07
N SER A 177 7.14 4.95 0.20
CA SER A 177 8.09 5.96 0.67
C SER A 177 7.37 7.22 1.14
N GLY A 178 7.80 7.78 2.27
CA GLY A 178 7.30 9.06 2.75
C GLY A 178 7.57 10.20 1.77
N THR A 179 8.67 10.13 1.02
CA THR A 179 8.98 11.09 -0.04
C THR A 179 7.90 11.10 -1.13
N ASP A 180 7.44 9.93 -1.58
CA ASP A 180 6.41 9.85 -2.63
C ASP A 180 5.04 10.32 -2.11
N ALA A 181 4.72 10.05 -0.85
CA ALA A 181 3.43 10.46 -0.29
C ALA A 181 3.40 11.95 0.09
N PHE A 182 4.47 12.49 0.70
CA PHE A 182 4.41 13.79 1.37
C PHE A 182 5.35 14.86 0.81
N GLU A 183 6.34 14.51 -0.04
CA GLU A 183 7.38 15.48 -0.47
C GLU A 183 7.43 15.74 -1.97
N ARG A 184 7.21 14.72 -2.83
CA ARG A 184 7.27 14.85 -4.30
C ARG A 184 6.01 15.46 -4.90
N ILE A 185 5.57 16.57 -4.37
CA ILE A 185 4.35 17.25 -4.78
C ILE A 185 4.72 18.49 -5.57
N LYS A 186 4.31 18.56 -6.83
CA LYS A 186 4.53 19.74 -7.66
C LYS A 186 3.72 20.92 -7.13
N ASN A 187 4.42 22.04 -6.81
CA ASN A 187 3.80 23.25 -6.33
C ASN A 187 3.19 24.09 -7.48
N GLY A 188 2.47 25.14 -7.11
CA GLY A 188 1.78 26.00 -8.05
C GLY A 188 0.73 25.27 -8.88
N ASN A 189 0.59 25.60 -10.16
CA ASN A 189 -0.35 24.88 -11.04
C ASN A 189 0.21 23.54 -11.56
N GLY A 190 1.39 23.09 -11.06
CA GLY A 190 2.07 21.87 -11.45
C GLY A 190 3.06 22.03 -12.60
N VAL A 191 3.06 23.16 -13.29
CA VAL A 191 3.99 23.52 -14.36
C VAL A 191 4.82 24.74 -13.96
N PHE A 192 4.17 25.76 -13.42
CA PHE A 192 4.83 26.96 -12.91
C PHE A 192 4.18 27.49 -11.63
N VAL A 193 4.89 28.36 -10.95
CA VAL A 193 4.45 29.05 -9.72
C VAL A 193 4.49 30.54 -9.96
N THR A 194 3.39 31.22 -9.63
CA THR A 194 3.31 32.67 -9.55
C THR A 194 3.49 33.12 -8.12
N ALA A 195 4.25 34.18 -7.90
CA ALA A 195 4.44 34.75 -6.57
C ALA A 195 4.54 36.29 -6.61
N ALA A 196 4.03 36.94 -5.57
CA ALA A 196 4.24 38.35 -5.34
C ALA A 196 5.46 38.57 -4.45
N ALA A 197 6.30 39.54 -4.75
CA ALA A 197 7.46 39.87 -3.92
C ALA A 197 7.03 40.39 -2.54
N ALA A 198 7.75 40.01 -1.50
CA ALA A 198 7.46 40.43 -0.12
C ALA A 198 7.54 41.98 0.08
N ALA A 199 8.30 42.67 -0.77
CA ALA A 199 8.49 44.12 -0.72
C ALA A 199 7.35 44.91 -1.38
N ASN A 200 6.38 44.25 -2.08
CA ASN A 200 5.30 44.89 -2.75
C ASN A 200 4.47 45.76 -1.81
N SER A 201 4.14 46.97 -2.26
CA SER A 201 3.44 48.01 -1.47
C SER A 201 2.05 48.32 -1.99
N GLY A 202 1.72 47.85 -3.21
CA GLY A 202 0.38 47.98 -3.80
C GLY A 202 -0.55 46.83 -3.39
N SER A 203 -1.76 46.82 -3.98
CA SER A 203 -2.80 45.83 -3.71
C SER A 203 -2.85 44.71 -4.78
N GLY A 204 -1.77 44.51 -5.56
CA GLY A 204 -1.71 43.50 -6.61
C GLY A 204 -1.82 42.08 -6.08
N ILE A 205 -2.76 41.30 -6.62
CA ILE A 205 -2.97 39.88 -6.34
C ILE A 205 -2.77 39.12 -7.64
N ILE A 206 -1.80 38.22 -7.68
CA ILE A 206 -1.50 37.41 -8.87
C ILE A 206 -2.28 36.10 -8.83
N GLY A 207 -2.89 35.74 -9.97
CA GLY A 207 -3.57 34.48 -10.17
C GLY A 207 -2.59 33.31 -10.36
N ALA A 208 -3.04 32.07 -10.14
CA ALA A 208 -2.24 30.85 -10.32
C ALA A 208 -1.79 30.63 -11.77
N GLY A 209 -2.52 31.17 -12.74
CA GLY A 209 -2.27 31.02 -14.16
C GLY A 209 -2.49 29.61 -14.71
N THR A 210 -2.43 29.54 -16.03
CA THR A 210 -2.60 28.29 -16.80
C THR A 210 -1.59 28.24 -17.94
N VAL A 211 -1.36 27.06 -18.49
CA VAL A 211 -0.58 26.85 -19.72
C VAL A 211 -1.53 26.88 -20.89
N VAL A 212 -1.34 27.82 -21.82
CA VAL A 212 -2.17 27.97 -23.03
C VAL A 212 -1.49 27.34 -24.25
N THR A 213 -0.16 27.35 -24.30
CA THR A 213 0.61 26.77 -25.41
C THR A 213 1.79 25.95 -24.88
N PRO A 214 1.58 24.63 -24.60
CA PRO A 214 2.62 23.79 -24.00
C PRO A 214 3.93 23.74 -24.82
N ALA A 215 3.83 23.82 -26.13
CA ALA A 215 5.01 23.79 -27.03
C ALA A 215 5.93 25.03 -26.92
N SER A 216 5.42 26.14 -26.36
CA SER A 216 6.16 27.40 -26.18
C SER A 216 6.79 27.55 -24.80
N LEU A 217 6.60 26.55 -23.90
CA LEU A 217 7.17 26.59 -22.56
C LEU A 217 8.68 26.50 -22.59
N THR A 218 9.36 27.48 -22.03
CA THR A 218 10.83 27.54 -21.95
C THR A 218 11.39 26.91 -20.68
N GLY A 219 10.58 26.89 -19.60
CA GLY A 219 11.05 26.52 -18.26
C GLY A 219 11.96 27.57 -17.60
N HIS A 220 11.90 28.83 -18.06
CA HIS A 220 12.68 29.92 -17.52
C HIS A 220 11.98 30.61 -16.33
N ASN A 221 12.74 31.42 -15.62
CA ASN A 221 12.24 32.28 -14.56
C ASN A 221 11.94 33.68 -15.15
N TYR A 222 10.78 34.21 -14.78
CA TYR A 222 10.36 35.53 -15.25
C TYR A 222 10.06 36.46 -14.09
N GLN A 223 10.31 37.75 -14.31
CA GLN A 223 9.98 38.82 -13.37
C GLN A 223 9.14 39.88 -14.11
N ILE A 224 8.01 40.20 -13.51
CA ILE A 224 7.11 41.28 -13.91
C ILE A 224 7.36 42.43 -12.96
N THR A 225 7.73 43.62 -13.47
CA THR A 225 7.99 44.82 -12.67
C THR A 225 7.09 45.92 -13.11
N PHE A 226 6.38 46.56 -12.16
CA PHE A 226 5.50 47.71 -12.42
C PHE A 226 6.30 49.00 -12.44
N ALA A 227 6.02 49.85 -13.43
CA ALA A 227 6.61 51.17 -13.53
C ALA A 227 6.03 52.15 -12.50
N VAL A 228 6.69 53.29 -12.33
CA VAL A 228 6.20 54.34 -11.42
C VAL A 228 4.73 54.70 -11.77
N GLY A 229 3.88 54.69 -10.77
CA GLY A 229 2.43 54.94 -10.92
C GLY A 229 1.59 53.68 -11.19
N GLY A 230 2.20 52.49 -11.38
CA GLY A 230 1.49 51.19 -11.49
C GLY A 230 0.66 51.01 -12.77
N ALA A 231 0.69 51.94 -13.72
CA ALA A 231 -0.12 51.91 -14.94
C ALA A 231 0.46 51.06 -16.07
N THR A 232 1.72 50.70 -15.98
CA THR A 232 2.44 49.87 -16.98
C THR A 232 3.35 48.87 -16.29
N TYR A 233 3.65 47.77 -16.94
CA TYR A 233 4.58 46.76 -16.48
C TYR A 233 5.58 46.32 -17.58
N SER A 234 6.70 45.77 -17.15
CA SER A 234 7.69 45.15 -18.00
C SER A 234 7.92 43.68 -17.61
N VAL A 235 8.20 42.81 -18.55
CA VAL A 235 8.49 41.39 -18.34
C VAL A 235 9.92 41.12 -18.72
N VAL A 236 10.69 40.53 -17.82
CA VAL A 236 12.09 40.14 -18.00
C VAL A 236 12.21 38.65 -17.76
N ASP A 237 12.83 37.95 -18.68
CA ASP A 237 13.35 36.61 -18.49
C ASP A 237 14.62 36.68 -17.64
N THR A 238 14.54 36.31 -16.37
CA THR A 238 15.70 36.39 -15.46
C THR A 238 16.70 35.27 -15.65
N THR A 239 16.35 34.20 -16.40
CA THR A 239 17.25 33.10 -16.75
C THR A 239 18.22 33.53 -17.83
N THR A 240 17.71 34.22 -18.86
CA THR A 240 18.54 34.69 -20.04
C THR A 240 18.96 36.14 -19.93
N GLY A 241 18.31 36.93 -19.07
CA GLY A 241 18.48 38.36 -18.96
C GLY A 241 17.74 39.15 -20.07
N ALA A 242 16.97 38.48 -20.92
CA ALA A 242 16.25 39.11 -22.02
C ALA A 242 14.99 39.85 -21.52
N THR A 243 14.77 41.05 -22.03
CA THR A 243 13.51 41.76 -21.81
C THR A 243 12.51 41.34 -22.87
N LEU A 244 11.43 40.67 -22.48
CA LEU A 244 10.38 40.20 -23.38
C LEU A 244 9.45 41.35 -23.80
N SER A 245 9.14 42.23 -22.89
CA SER A 245 8.28 43.38 -23.15
C SER A 245 8.51 44.51 -22.16
N THR A 246 8.28 45.75 -22.61
CA THR A 246 8.44 46.96 -21.77
C THR A 246 7.20 47.85 -21.86
N LEU A 247 6.87 48.50 -20.72
CA LEU A 247 5.80 49.51 -20.63
C LEU A 247 4.43 49.03 -21.17
N ASN A 248 4.12 47.73 -20.99
CA ASN A 248 2.80 47.22 -21.35
C ASN A 248 1.72 47.90 -20.52
N PRO A 249 0.64 48.39 -21.12
CA PRO A 249 -0.50 48.92 -20.34
C PRO A 249 -1.06 47.87 -19.39
N TYR A 250 -1.28 48.28 -18.15
CA TYR A 250 -1.89 47.42 -17.15
C TYR A 250 -3.36 47.81 -16.95
N THR A 251 -4.20 46.78 -16.93
CA THR A 251 -5.58 46.85 -16.45
C THR A 251 -5.85 45.70 -15.52
N SER A 252 -6.39 45.95 -14.32
CA SER A 252 -6.66 44.93 -13.31
C SER A 252 -7.50 43.78 -13.89
N GLY A 253 -7.03 42.54 -13.68
CA GLY A 253 -7.71 41.33 -14.13
C GLY A 253 -7.52 40.99 -15.61
N ASN A 254 -6.85 41.84 -16.40
CA ASN A 254 -6.52 41.48 -17.77
C ASN A 254 -5.44 40.38 -17.81
N SER A 255 -5.58 39.49 -18.78
CA SER A 255 -4.66 38.39 -19.01
C SER A 255 -3.31 38.90 -19.48
N ILE A 256 -2.26 38.42 -18.83
CA ILE A 256 -0.85 38.57 -19.21
C ILE A 256 -0.37 37.23 -19.77
N SER A 257 0.11 37.24 -21.01
CA SER A 257 0.54 36.01 -21.70
C SER A 257 1.90 36.20 -22.38
N PHE A 258 2.81 35.24 -22.16
CA PHE A 258 4.09 35.13 -22.85
C PHE A 258 4.60 33.68 -22.73
N ASP A 259 5.40 33.22 -23.68
CA ASP A 259 6.06 31.90 -23.67
C ASP A 259 5.15 30.72 -23.30
N GLY A 260 3.88 30.75 -23.77
CA GLY A 260 2.88 29.71 -23.51
C GLY A 260 2.22 29.75 -22.13
N LEU A 261 2.59 30.68 -21.29
CA LEU A 261 2.02 30.94 -19.96
C LEU A 261 0.93 32.00 -20.05
N GLN A 262 -0.10 31.89 -19.20
CA GLN A 262 -1.13 32.91 -19.04
C GLN A 262 -1.53 33.01 -17.57
N PHE A 263 -1.61 34.23 -17.03
CA PHE A 263 -2.09 34.55 -15.69
C PHE A 263 -2.65 35.97 -15.67
N ASP A 264 -3.26 36.37 -14.60
CA ASP A 264 -3.79 37.72 -14.36
C ASP A 264 -3.20 38.31 -13.07
N ILE A 265 -3.23 39.61 -12.99
CA ILE A 265 -2.96 40.33 -11.76
C ILE A 265 -4.17 41.25 -11.51
N GLN A 266 -4.75 41.13 -10.32
CA GLN A 266 -5.92 41.95 -9.89
C GLN A 266 -5.48 43.03 -8.91
N GLY A 267 -6.24 44.09 -8.82
CA GLY A 267 -5.95 45.19 -7.90
C GLY A 267 -5.12 46.31 -8.53
N THR A 268 -4.46 47.10 -7.71
CA THR A 268 -3.65 48.25 -8.10
C THR A 268 -2.20 48.08 -7.58
N PRO A 269 -1.32 47.46 -8.39
CA PRO A 269 0.09 47.43 -8.03
C PRO A 269 0.70 48.81 -7.94
N ALA A 270 1.66 49.00 -7.05
CA ALA A 270 2.40 50.25 -6.93
C ALA A 270 3.64 50.24 -7.83
N GLY A 271 4.20 51.43 -8.08
CA GLY A 271 5.47 51.50 -8.81
C GLY A 271 6.59 50.80 -8.06
N GLY A 272 7.32 49.91 -8.75
CA GLY A 272 8.34 49.07 -8.17
C GLY A 272 7.87 47.71 -7.67
N ASP A 273 6.54 47.45 -7.63
CA ASP A 273 6.02 46.12 -7.29
C ASP A 273 6.48 45.06 -8.30
N GLN A 274 6.81 43.89 -7.78
CA GLN A 274 7.35 42.77 -8.55
C GLN A 274 6.53 41.53 -8.33
N PHE A 275 6.34 40.81 -9.43
CA PHE A 275 5.76 39.46 -9.43
C PHE A 275 6.69 38.52 -10.18
N THR A 276 6.77 37.28 -9.75
CA THR A 276 7.64 36.28 -10.37
C THR A 276 6.83 35.11 -10.89
N VAL A 277 7.31 34.53 -11.98
CA VAL A 277 6.83 33.23 -12.50
C VAL A 277 8.04 32.32 -12.62
N THR A 278 8.00 31.21 -11.93
CA THR A 278 9.11 30.24 -11.89
C THR A 278 8.62 28.82 -12.19
N PRO A 279 9.44 27.93 -12.75
CA PRO A 279 9.06 26.53 -12.95
C PRO A 279 8.63 25.87 -11.65
N SER A 280 7.62 24.99 -11.72
CA SER A 280 7.16 24.22 -10.58
C SER A 280 8.26 23.29 -10.07
N THR A 281 8.47 23.27 -8.78
CA THR A 281 9.40 22.39 -8.07
C THR A 281 8.64 21.48 -7.12
N ASN A 282 9.32 20.50 -6.52
CA ASN A 282 8.71 19.67 -5.48
C ASN A 282 8.66 20.44 -4.14
N GLN A 283 7.53 20.38 -3.49
CA GLN A 283 7.31 20.98 -2.17
C GLN A 283 6.58 19.97 -1.27
N SER A 284 7.06 19.80 -0.03
CA SER A 284 6.40 18.91 0.90
C SER A 284 5.11 19.52 1.46
N LEU A 285 4.14 18.66 1.83
CA LEU A 285 2.93 19.08 2.55
C LEU A 285 3.26 19.82 3.86
N PHE A 286 4.30 19.37 4.57
CA PHE A 286 4.76 20.00 5.81
C PHE A 286 5.22 21.44 5.58
N LYS A 287 5.96 21.66 4.49
CA LYS A 287 6.38 23.03 4.10
C LYS A 287 5.17 23.86 3.68
N THR A 288 4.23 23.31 2.95
CA THR A 288 3.00 24.02 2.56
C THR A 288 2.22 24.49 3.79
N LEU A 289 2.06 23.64 4.82
CA LEU A 289 1.40 24.05 6.07
C LEU A 289 2.24 25.06 6.85
N SER A 290 3.57 24.91 6.90
CA SER A 290 4.46 25.84 7.57
C SER A 290 4.42 27.24 6.92
N ASP A 291 4.44 27.30 5.59
CA ASP A 291 4.32 28.55 4.83
C ASP A 291 2.95 29.20 5.07
N LEU A 292 1.87 28.41 5.06
CA LEU A 292 0.52 28.89 5.39
C LEU A 292 0.46 29.50 6.79
N ILE A 293 1.01 28.80 7.79
CA ILE A 293 1.07 29.30 9.17
C ILE A 293 1.79 30.66 9.24
N ALA A 294 2.90 30.78 8.51
CA ALA A 294 3.64 32.03 8.45
C ALA A 294 2.82 33.18 7.81
N VAL A 295 2.09 32.89 6.74
CA VAL A 295 1.19 33.83 6.07
C VAL A 295 0.09 34.28 7.00
N VAL A 296 -0.57 33.34 7.70
CA VAL A 296 -1.73 33.64 8.60
C VAL A 296 -1.28 34.40 9.86
N ALA A 297 -0.09 34.11 10.37
CA ALA A 297 0.47 34.75 11.55
C ALA A 297 1.04 36.15 11.25
N ALA A 298 1.22 36.54 9.99
CA ALA A 298 1.76 37.85 9.62
C ALA A 298 0.73 38.95 9.86
N PRO A 299 1.17 40.11 10.36
CA PRO A 299 0.24 41.25 10.55
C PRO A 299 -0.25 41.77 9.21
N VAL A 300 -1.54 42.18 9.17
CA VAL A 300 -2.18 42.71 7.94
C VAL A 300 -2.38 44.21 8.09
N ASN A 301 -1.50 44.98 7.46
CA ASN A 301 -1.53 46.44 7.51
C ASN A 301 -1.94 47.02 6.16
N GLY A 302 -3.14 47.60 6.10
CA GLY A 302 -3.64 48.28 4.92
C GLY A 302 -3.86 47.37 3.72
N GLN A 303 -4.04 47.97 2.53
CA GLN A 303 -4.31 47.25 1.31
C GLN A 303 -3.16 46.31 0.86
N ALA A 304 -1.91 46.75 1.06
CA ALA A 304 -0.74 45.89 0.75
C ALA A 304 -0.65 44.67 1.64
N GLY A 305 -0.96 44.80 2.94
CA GLY A 305 -1.07 43.68 3.85
C GLY A 305 -2.15 42.68 3.46
N SER A 306 -3.35 43.19 3.09
CA SER A 306 -4.45 42.38 2.60
C SER A 306 -4.10 41.64 1.31
N ALA A 307 -3.39 42.27 0.36
CA ALA A 307 -2.92 41.65 -0.87
C ALA A 307 -1.86 40.54 -0.59
N LYS A 308 -0.95 40.77 0.35
CA LYS A 308 0.03 39.76 0.78
C LYS A 308 -0.65 38.53 1.39
N LEU A 309 -1.62 38.75 2.28
CA LEU A 309 -2.43 37.66 2.84
C LEU A 309 -3.14 36.90 1.71
N SER A 310 -3.85 37.58 0.81
CA SER A 310 -4.57 36.93 -0.29
C SER A 310 -3.65 36.15 -1.22
N ASN A 311 -2.51 36.71 -1.61
CA ASN A 311 -1.50 36.01 -2.42
C ASN A 311 -1.00 34.74 -1.70
N GLY A 312 -0.69 34.84 -0.40
CA GLY A 312 -0.22 33.71 0.40
C GLY A 312 -1.28 32.62 0.56
N LEU A 313 -2.54 32.99 0.82
CA LEU A 313 -3.66 32.05 0.93
C LEU A 313 -3.94 31.35 -0.41
N ASN A 314 -3.94 32.09 -1.54
CA ASN A 314 -4.14 31.52 -2.86
C ASN A 314 -3.05 30.50 -3.19
N THR A 315 -1.78 30.82 -2.91
CA THR A 315 -0.66 29.90 -3.10
C THR A 315 -0.81 28.66 -2.20
N ALA A 316 -1.19 28.84 -0.94
CA ALA A 316 -1.39 27.74 0.00
C ALA A 316 -2.54 26.82 -0.44
N LEU A 317 -3.70 27.38 -0.83
CA LEU A 317 -4.84 26.60 -1.32
C LEU A 317 -4.46 25.76 -2.54
N LEU A 318 -3.75 26.34 -3.50
CA LEU A 318 -3.28 25.64 -4.69
C LEU A 318 -2.32 24.49 -4.34
N ASN A 319 -1.37 24.72 -3.43
CA ASN A 319 -0.43 23.70 -2.99
C ASN A 319 -1.11 22.61 -2.13
N LEU A 320 -2.15 22.95 -1.34
CA LEU A 320 -2.96 21.98 -0.62
C LEU A 320 -3.77 21.10 -1.58
N ASP A 321 -4.36 21.68 -2.64
CA ASP A 321 -5.07 20.92 -3.66
C ASP A 321 -4.11 19.95 -4.38
N ARG A 322 -2.88 20.38 -4.73
CA ARG A 322 -1.84 19.49 -5.26
C ARG A 322 -1.42 18.40 -4.29
N GLY A 323 -1.33 18.75 -3.02
CA GLY A 323 -1.06 17.77 -1.96
C GLY A 323 -2.15 16.73 -1.86
N LEU A 324 -3.41 17.15 -1.90
CA LEU A 324 -4.57 16.27 -1.89
C LEU A 324 -4.57 15.33 -3.10
N ASP A 325 -4.35 15.88 -4.31
CA ASP A 325 -4.24 15.08 -5.54
C ASP A 325 -3.16 13.99 -5.41
N ASN A 326 -1.98 14.34 -4.89
CA ASN A 326 -0.89 13.38 -4.69
C ASN A 326 -1.26 12.27 -3.68
N ILE A 327 -1.87 12.63 -2.55
CA ILE A 327 -2.34 11.65 -1.56
C ILE A 327 -3.38 10.71 -2.19
N LEU A 328 -4.31 11.23 -2.99
CA LEU A 328 -5.31 10.41 -3.68
C LEU A 328 -4.68 9.44 -4.68
N VAL A 329 -3.63 9.85 -5.41
CA VAL A 329 -2.86 8.97 -6.31
C VAL A 329 -2.18 7.84 -5.53
N VAL A 330 -1.54 8.15 -4.39
CA VAL A 330 -0.90 7.13 -3.54
C VAL A 330 -1.94 6.17 -2.97
N ARG A 331 -3.10 6.67 -2.50
CA ARG A 331 -4.22 5.86 -2.03
C ARG A 331 -4.78 4.94 -3.12
N ALA A 332 -4.96 5.47 -4.34
CA ALA A 332 -5.40 4.67 -5.47
C ALA A 332 -4.43 3.51 -5.77
N ALA A 333 -3.12 3.76 -5.69
CA ALA A 333 -2.11 2.71 -5.86
C ALA A 333 -2.18 1.65 -4.74
N ILE A 334 -2.42 2.05 -3.48
CA ILE A 334 -2.63 1.13 -2.36
C ILE A 334 -3.93 0.33 -2.57
N GLY A 335 -5.01 0.98 -2.97
CA GLY A 335 -6.31 0.34 -3.26
C GLY A 335 -6.20 -0.74 -4.35
N THR A 336 -5.44 -0.46 -5.42
CA THR A 336 -5.18 -1.45 -6.48
C THR A 336 -4.42 -2.67 -5.94
N ARG A 337 -3.42 -2.45 -5.06
CA ARG A 337 -2.67 -3.55 -4.43
C ARG A 337 -3.55 -4.37 -3.48
N LEU A 338 -4.44 -3.74 -2.72
CA LEU A 338 -5.42 -4.42 -1.86
C LEU A 338 -6.35 -5.31 -2.67
N GLN A 339 -6.88 -4.80 -3.78
CA GLN A 339 -7.74 -5.58 -4.68
C GLN A 339 -6.98 -6.78 -5.30
N GLU A 340 -5.71 -6.58 -5.65
CA GLU A 340 -4.86 -7.67 -6.14
C GLU A 340 -4.64 -8.75 -5.06
N VAL A 341 -4.37 -8.35 -3.81
CA VAL A 341 -4.24 -9.28 -2.67
C VAL A 341 -5.51 -10.08 -2.46
N ASP A 342 -6.68 -9.43 -2.50
CA ASP A 342 -7.98 -10.11 -2.34
C ASP A 342 -8.23 -11.12 -3.47
N THR A 343 -7.90 -10.77 -4.72
CA THR A 343 -8.00 -11.68 -5.86
C THR A 343 -7.10 -12.91 -5.71
N LEU A 344 -5.84 -12.68 -5.28
CA LEU A 344 -4.88 -13.76 -5.04
C LEU A 344 -5.26 -14.61 -3.83
N GLN A 345 -5.93 -14.04 -2.83
CA GLN A 345 -6.44 -14.77 -1.67
C GLN A 345 -7.52 -15.76 -2.11
N SER A 346 -8.53 -15.30 -2.86
CA SER A 346 -9.59 -16.18 -3.38
C SER A 346 -9.03 -17.31 -4.26
N ALA A 347 -8.11 -16.99 -5.17
CA ALA A 347 -7.45 -18.00 -6.00
C ALA A 347 -6.63 -19.01 -5.16
N GLY A 348 -6.00 -18.55 -4.07
CA GLY A 348 -5.26 -19.41 -3.14
C GLY A 348 -6.18 -20.34 -2.35
N GLU A 349 -7.37 -19.90 -1.96
CA GLU A 349 -8.39 -20.68 -1.28
C GLU A 349 -8.93 -21.80 -2.21
N ASP A 350 -9.20 -21.47 -3.48
CA ASP A 350 -9.60 -22.45 -4.48
C ASP A 350 -8.53 -23.54 -4.68
N LEU A 351 -7.24 -23.14 -4.73
CA LEU A 351 -6.13 -24.08 -4.81
C LEU A 351 -6.03 -24.98 -3.58
N THR A 352 -6.27 -24.45 -2.37
CA THR A 352 -6.29 -25.25 -1.14
C THR A 352 -7.34 -26.34 -1.22
N VAL A 353 -8.57 -26.01 -1.68
CA VAL A 353 -9.65 -26.99 -1.86
C VAL A 353 -9.23 -28.07 -2.88
N GLN A 354 -8.63 -27.68 -4.00
CA GLN A 354 -8.14 -28.61 -5.01
C GLN A 354 -7.04 -29.54 -4.46
N TYR A 355 -6.09 -29.01 -3.68
CA TYR A 355 -5.03 -29.81 -3.06
C TYR A 355 -5.61 -30.81 -2.06
N GLN A 356 -6.54 -30.39 -1.21
CA GLN A 356 -7.24 -31.26 -0.25
C GLN A 356 -8.01 -32.36 -0.95
N GLN A 357 -8.74 -32.06 -2.02
CA GLN A 357 -9.44 -33.08 -2.84
C GLN A 357 -8.46 -34.07 -3.46
N THR A 358 -7.34 -33.60 -3.99
CA THR A 358 -6.31 -34.45 -4.57
C THR A 358 -5.67 -35.34 -3.51
N LEU A 359 -5.36 -34.79 -2.35
CA LEU A 359 -4.82 -35.57 -1.21
C LEU A 359 -5.80 -36.64 -0.74
N ALA A 360 -7.10 -36.30 -0.64
CA ALA A 360 -8.15 -37.24 -0.28
C ALA A 360 -8.22 -38.40 -1.29
N GLN A 361 -8.20 -38.11 -2.59
CA GLN A 361 -8.18 -39.15 -3.64
C GLN A 361 -6.94 -40.07 -3.57
N LEU A 362 -5.78 -39.50 -3.21
CA LEU A 362 -4.52 -40.27 -3.14
C LEU A 362 -4.41 -41.08 -1.84
N GLN A 363 -4.79 -40.53 -0.71
CA GLN A 363 -4.46 -41.06 0.61
C GLN A 363 -5.64 -41.61 1.40
N ASP A 364 -6.86 -41.09 1.19
CA ASP A 364 -7.99 -41.46 2.03
C ASP A 364 -8.49 -42.88 1.77
N VAL A 365 -8.97 -43.52 2.81
CA VAL A 365 -9.53 -44.89 2.75
C VAL A 365 -11.01 -44.81 2.35
N ASP A 366 -11.39 -45.70 1.42
CA ASP A 366 -12.79 -46.00 1.19
C ASP A 366 -13.32 -46.85 2.36
N TYR A 367 -14.00 -46.18 3.30
CA TYR A 367 -14.50 -46.83 4.53
C TYR A 367 -15.46 -48.01 4.23
N ALA A 368 -16.30 -47.90 3.20
CA ALA A 368 -17.24 -48.97 2.87
C ALA A 368 -16.50 -50.24 2.44
N LYS A 369 -15.51 -50.05 1.56
CA LYS A 369 -14.64 -51.13 1.08
C LYS A 369 -13.75 -51.67 2.19
N ALA A 370 -13.15 -50.81 2.99
CA ALA A 370 -12.22 -51.21 4.07
C ALA A 370 -12.95 -51.98 5.18
N LEU A 371 -14.14 -51.55 5.61
CA LEU A 371 -14.97 -52.25 6.59
C LEU A 371 -15.45 -53.62 6.07
N SER A 372 -15.87 -53.68 4.81
CA SER A 372 -16.22 -54.96 4.15
C SER A 372 -15.00 -55.93 4.12
N THR A 373 -13.83 -55.40 3.73
CA THR A 373 -12.57 -56.19 3.68
C THR A 373 -12.17 -56.63 5.08
N LEU A 374 -12.28 -55.80 6.10
CA LEU A 374 -11.99 -56.13 7.51
C LEU A 374 -12.89 -57.27 7.99
N SER A 375 -14.21 -57.19 7.73
CA SER A 375 -15.17 -58.24 8.09
C SER A 375 -14.84 -59.56 7.38
N GLN A 376 -14.50 -59.53 6.10
CA GLN A 376 -14.07 -60.75 5.37
C GLN A 376 -12.80 -61.32 5.94
N GLN A 377 -11.80 -60.49 6.26
CA GLN A 377 -10.54 -60.93 6.85
C GLN A 377 -10.74 -61.57 8.23
N GLN A 378 -11.63 -61.00 9.06
CA GLN A 378 -12.03 -61.59 10.34
C GLN A 378 -12.65 -63.02 10.15
N MET A 379 -13.59 -63.11 9.19
CA MET A 379 -14.24 -64.39 8.86
C MET A 379 -13.23 -65.44 8.33
N TYR A 380 -12.32 -65.00 7.49
CA TYR A 380 -11.27 -65.89 6.94
C TYR A 380 -10.29 -66.36 8.00
N LEU A 381 -9.91 -65.46 8.94
CA LEU A 381 -9.02 -65.82 10.05
C LEU A 381 -9.71 -66.84 10.99
N GLU A 382 -10.96 -66.62 11.30
CA GLU A 382 -11.75 -67.54 12.13
C GLU A 382 -11.93 -68.93 11.44
N ALA A 383 -12.22 -68.92 10.11
CA ALA A 383 -12.35 -70.16 9.36
C ALA A 383 -11.02 -70.89 9.25
N ALA A 384 -9.89 -70.15 9.08
CA ALA A 384 -8.55 -70.74 9.07
C ALA A 384 -8.16 -71.38 10.40
N GLN A 385 -8.48 -70.68 11.52
CA GLN A 385 -8.24 -71.21 12.86
C GLN A 385 -9.03 -72.48 13.13
N LYS A 386 -10.34 -72.48 12.78
CA LYS A 386 -11.20 -73.67 12.91
C LYS A 386 -10.72 -74.80 12.02
N SER A 387 -10.31 -74.52 10.77
CA SER A 387 -9.79 -75.56 9.88
C SER A 387 -8.43 -76.12 10.35
N PHE A 388 -7.57 -75.24 10.85
CA PHE A 388 -6.26 -75.66 11.40
C PHE A 388 -6.40 -76.56 12.59
N THR A 389 -7.27 -76.21 13.57
CA THR A 389 -7.54 -77.05 14.73
C THR A 389 -8.13 -78.40 14.33
N LYS A 390 -9.01 -78.41 13.29
CA LYS A 390 -9.59 -79.67 12.81
C LYS A 390 -8.56 -80.57 12.10
N VAL A 391 -7.66 -79.99 11.27
CA VAL A 391 -6.60 -80.70 10.58
C VAL A 391 -5.55 -81.21 11.55
N THR A 392 -5.16 -80.42 12.56
CA THR A 392 -4.19 -80.86 13.60
C THR A 392 -4.76 -81.89 14.56
N SER A 393 -6.08 -81.93 14.79
CA SER A 393 -6.74 -82.99 15.57
C SER A 393 -6.93 -84.30 14.82
N LEU A 394 -6.86 -84.27 13.47
CA LEU A 394 -6.85 -85.48 12.61
C LEU A 394 -5.41 -86.03 12.45
N SER A 395 -4.76 -86.25 13.56
CA SER A 395 -3.44 -86.90 13.56
C SER A 395 -3.57 -88.35 13.06
N LEU A 396 -2.69 -88.73 12.11
CA LEU A 396 -2.63 -90.05 11.57
C LEU A 396 -2.39 -91.19 12.63
N PHE A 397 -2.08 -90.74 13.86
CA PHE A 397 -1.87 -91.69 15.00
C PHE A 397 -3.21 -92.15 15.64
N ASN A 398 -4.40 -91.62 15.28
CA ASN A 398 -5.66 -92.17 15.75
C ASN A 398 -6.26 -93.22 14.82
N TYR A 399 -5.54 -93.62 13.81
CA TYR A 399 -6.02 -94.65 12.81
C TYR A 399 -5.04 -95.80 12.67
N VAL A 400 -4.10 -95.95 13.59
CA VAL A 400 -3.22 -97.19 13.68
C VAL A 400 -3.52 -97.87 15.00
#